data_d049c53534bd8394f40953c03a282d9d
#
_entry.id   d049c53534bd8394f40953c03a282d9d
#
_cell.length_a   1.000
_cell.length_b   1.000
_cell.length_c   1.000
_cell.angle_alpha   90.00
_cell.angle_beta   90.00
_cell.angle_gamma   90.00
#
_symmetry.space_group_name_H-M   'P 1'
#
loop_
_entity.id
_entity.type
_entity.pdbx_description
1 polymer ?
#
loop_
_entity_poly.entity_id
_entity_poly.type
_entity_poly.pdbx_seq_one_letter_code
_entity_poly.pdbx_strand_id
1 'polypeptide(L)'
;MTLMNTNPVPVDASPSLISPAVSTVGAQDIAPLPPGEPLKLGIMASGNGSNFEAIAVAIASQQLNAQIQVLIYNNPGIKAVARAEKWGVPAVLLNHRDYKRREDLDSAIVETLRQYEVKWLVMAGWMRVVTSVLIDAFPDRIINIHPSLLPSFKGVRAVEQALAAGVKIAGCTVHLVRPEVDSGPILIQAAVPVLPDDTPETLQARIQVQEHRILPQAIALAAQ
;
A
#
# COMPACT_ATOMS: atom_id res chain seq x y z
N MET A 1 -50.87 15.78 59.78
CA MET A 1 -49.83 14.81 59.54
C MET A 1 -50.12 14.19 58.17
N THR A 2 -49.55 14.76 57.13
CA THR A 2 -49.82 14.36 55.75
C THR A 2 -48.61 13.55 55.25
N LEU A 3 -48.83 12.25 55.03
CA LEU A 3 -47.83 11.35 54.51
C LEU A 3 -47.58 11.67 53.00
N MET A 4 -46.36 12.10 52.69
CA MET A 4 -45.91 12.25 51.30
C MET A 4 -45.60 10.85 50.74
N ASN A 5 -46.29 10.50 49.67
CA ASN A 5 -46.13 9.31 48.89
C ASN A 5 -45.00 9.58 47.84
N THR A 6 -43.84 8.98 48.05
CA THR A 6 -42.75 9.04 47.09
C THR A 6 -42.75 7.80 46.20
N ASN A 7 -43.31 7.93 45.00
CA ASN A 7 -43.14 6.90 43.97
C ASN A 7 -41.71 6.94 43.44
N PRO A 8 -41.03 5.80 43.30
CA PRO A 8 -39.74 5.75 42.64
C PRO A 8 -39.92 5.90 41.11
N VAL A 9 -39.14 6.79 40.54
CA VAL A 9 -39.02 6.96 39.08
C VAL A 9 -38.36 5.72 38.52
N PRO A 10 -38.89 5.10 37.44
CA PRO A 10 -38.21 4.00 36.77
C PRO A 10 -36.97 4.53 36.05
N VAL A 11 -35.80 4.03 36.38
CA VAL A 11 -34.55 4.24 35.63
C VAL A 11 -34.58 3.28 34.44
N ASP A 12 -35.22 3.69 33.36
CA ASP A 12 -35.08 3.01 32.07
C ASP A 12 -33.98 3.69 31.29
N ALA A 13 -33.21 2.85 30.63
CA ALA A 13 -32.30 3.10 29.53
C ALA A 13 -30.86 2.71 29.81
N SER A 14 -30.62 1.43 29.65
CA SER A 14 -29.33 1.01 29.09
C SER A 14 -29.19 1.65 27.70
N PRO A 15 -28.13 2.41 27.45
CA PRO A 15 -27.86 2.85 26.07
C PRO A 15 -27.52 1.61 25.24
N SER A 16 -28.37 1.29 24.29
CA SER A 16 -28.05 0.38 23.23
C SER A 16 -26.78 0.89 22.57
N LEU A 17 -25.67 0.22 22.81
CA LEU A 17 -24.47 0.41 22.01
C LEU A 17 -24.86 0.04 20.58
N ILE A 18 -25.21 1.05 19.79
CA ILE A 18 -25.29 0.93 18.35
C ILE A 18 -23.91 0.46 17.91
N SER A 19 -23.81 -0.81 17.59
CA SER A 19 -22.65 -1.32 16.86
C SER A 19 -22.58 -0.51 15.57
N PRO A 20 -21.54 0.32 15.36
CA PRO A 20 -21.45 1.01 14.09
C PRO A 20 -21.23 -0.10 13.06
N ALA A 21 -22.24 -0.36 12.24
CA ALA A 21 -21.99 -0.98 10.96
C ALA A 21 -20.85 -0.17 10.33
N VAL A 22 -19.68 -0.81 10.18
CA VAL A 22 -18.54 -0.18 9.52
C VAL A 22 -18.98 0.09 8.08
N SER A 23 -19.58 1.25 7.87
CA SER A 23 -19.73 1.80 6.53
C SER A 23 -18.32 1.98 6.01
N THR A 24 -17.89 1.08 5.16
CA THR A 24 -16.69 1.26 4.33
C THR A 24 -16.96 2.48 3.46
N VAL A 25 -16.54 3.64 3.93
CA VAL A 25 -16.56 4.86 3.12
C VAL A 25 -15.67 4.62 1.93
N GLY A 26 -16.28 4.48 0.74
CA GLY A 26 -15.65 4.77 -0.52
C GLY A 26 -14.68 3.75 -1.10
N ALA A 27 -14.97 2.44 -1.03
CA ALA A 27 -14.61 1.60 -2.17
C ALA A 27 -15.73 1.79 -3.20
N GLN A 28 -15.66 2.80 -4.03
CA GLN A 28 -16.38 2.78 -5.28
C GLN A 28 -15.91 1.53 -6.02
N ASP A 29 -16.85 0.69 -6.44
CA ASP A 29 -16.58 -0.36 -7.41
C ASP A 29 -16.04 0.37 -8.65
N ILE A 30 -14.70 0.44 -8.76
CA ILE A 30 -14.06 1.02 -9.95
C ILE A 30 -14.41 0.05 -11.05
N ALA A 31 -15.20 0.53 -12.01
CA ALA A 31 -15.57 -0.26 -13.19
C ALA A 31 -14.30 -0.81 -13.85
N PRO A 32 -14.33 -2.03 -14.41
CA PRO A 32 -13.21 -2.58 -15.15
C PRO A 32 -12.74 -1.57 -16.19
N LEU A 33 -11.42 -1.41 -16.32
CA LEU A 33 -10.84 -0.56 -17.36
C LEU A 33 -11.39 -1.01 -18.73
N PRO A 34 -11.72 -0.06 -19.62
CA PRO A 34 -12.11 -0.42 -20.98
C PRO A 34 -11.01 -1.25 -21.66
N PRO A 35 -11.35 -2.11 -22.63
CA PRO A 35 -10.38 -2.93 -23.33
C PRO A 35 -9.40 -2.04 -24.10
N GLY A 36 -8.24 -1.83 -23.51
CA GLY A 36 -7.09 -1.12 -24.04
C GLY A 36 -5.85 -2.00 -23.93
N GLU A 37 -4.72 -1.51 -24.42
CA GLU A 37 -3.43 -2.20 -24.23
C GLU A 37 -3.14 -2.35 -22.73
N PRO A 38 -2.72 -3.54 -22.23
CA PRO A 38 -2.42 -3.75 -20.82
C PRO A 38 -1.32 -2.81 -20.33
N LEU A 39 -1.47 -2.29 -19.11
CA LEU A 39 -0.44 -1.47 -18.46
C LEU A 39 0.84 -2.28 -18.23
N LYS A 40 1.97 -1.83 -18.77
CA LYS A 40 3.28 -2.46 -18.56
C LYS A 40 3.87 -2.00 -17.23
N LEU A 41 3.84 -2.88 -16.21
CA LEU A 41 4.27 -2.58 -14.85
C LEU A 41 5.66 -3.13 -14.55
N GLY A 42 6.52 -2.31 -13.93
CA GLY A 42 7.66 -2.76 -13.16
C GLY A 42 7.31 -2.74 -11.69
N ILE A 43 7.73 -3.76 -10.93
CA ILE A 43 7.49 -3.79 -9.49
C ILE A 43 8.83 -3.83 -8.77
N MET A 44 8.97 -3.01 -7.71
CA MET A 44 10.14 -3.01 -6.84
C MET A 44 9.77 -3.51 -5.45
N ALA A 45 10.56 -4.46 -4.92
CA ALA A 45 10.33 -5.03 -3.58
C ALA A 45 11.63 -5.30 -2.84
N SER A 46 11.61 -5.17 -1.49
CA SER A 46 12.77 -5.44 -0.62
C SER A 46 12.57 -6.65 0.31
N GLY A 47 11.40 -7.33 0.26
CA GLY A 47 11.07 -8.36 1.24
C GLY A 47 10.07 -9.42 0.78
N ASN A 48 8.97 -9.57 1.52
CA ASN A 48 8.01 -10.67 1.36
C ASN A 48 7.28 -10.69 -0.01
N GLY A 49 7.01 -9.54 -0.61
CA GLY A 49 6.34 -9.44 -1.89
C GLY A 49 4.82 -9.73 -1.85
N SER A 50 4.16 -9.56 -0.71
CA SER A 50 2.72 -9.80 -0.60
C SER A 50 1.90 -8.84 -1.49
N ASN A 51 2.33 -7.60 -1.62
CA ASN A 51 1.73 -6.62 -2.53
C ASN A 51 1.98 -6.96 -4.00
N PHE A 52 3.16 -7.52 -4.34
CA PHE A 52 3.39 -8.10 -5.67
C PHE A 52 2.38 -9.20 -5.99
N GLU A 53 2.19 -10.16 -5.04
CA GLU A 53 1.21 -11.23 -5.20
C GLU A 53 -0.21 -10.70 -5.40
N ALA A 54 -0.61 -9.68 -4.64
CA ALA A 54 -1.93 -9.06 -4.76
C ALA A 54 -2.15 -8.45 -6.16
N ILE A 55 -1.15 -7.77 -6.72
CA ILE A 55 -1.22 -7.24 -8.09
C ILE A 55 -1.34 -8.39 -9.11
N ALA A 56 -0.51 -9.45 -8.97
CA ALA A 56 -0.53 -10.59 -9.88
C ALA A 56 -1.89 -11.33 -9.87
N VAL A 57 -2.48 -11.51 -8.67
CA VAL A 57 -3.83 -12.08 -8.51
C VAL A 57 -4.89 -11.20 -9.17
N ALA A 58 -4.83 -9.87 -8.98
CA ALA A 58 -5.79 -8.95 -9.59
C ALA A 58 -5.71 -8.96 -11.13
N ILE A 59 -4.51 -9.11 -11.69
CA ILE A 59 -4.32 -9.29 -13.14
C ILE A 59 -4.92 -10.62 -13.61
N ALA A 60 -4.60 -11.73 -12.94
CA ALA A 60 -5.07 -13.05 -13.31
C ALA A 60 -6.61 -13.19 -13.20
N SER A 61 -7.23 -12.48 -12.25
CA SER A 61 -8.69 -12.41 -12.09
C SER A 61 -9.37 -11.34 -12.96
N GLN A 62 -8.62 -10.68 -13.85
CA GLN A 62 -9.13 -9.63 -14.75
C GLN A 62 -9.69 -8.39 -14.04
N GLN A 63 -9.34 -8.18 -12.76
CA GLN A 63 -9.67 -6.98 -12.01
C GLN A 63 -8.74 -5.80 -12.34
N LEU A 64 -7.56 -6.08 -12.89
CA LEU A 64 -6.58 -5.09 -13.33
C LEU A 64 -6.08 -5.45 -14.74
N ASN A 65 -6.31 -4.56 -15.72
CA ASN A 65 -5.79 -4.72 -17.06
C ASN A 65 -4.32 -4.27 -17.12
N ALA A 66 -3.41 -5.14 -16.71
CA ALA A 66 -1.98 -4.87 -16.67
C ALA A 66 -1.17 -6.15 -16.92
N GLN A 67 0.13 -5.95 -17.17
CA GLN A 67 1.12 -7.01 -17.27
C GLN A 67 2.36 -6.61 -16.46
N ILE A 68 2.80 -7.50 -15.56
CA ILE A 68 4.05 -7.28 -14.82
C ILE A 68 5.20 -7.71 -15.73
N GLN A 69 6.04 -6.75 -16.14
CA GLN A 69 7.17 -6.98 -17.02
C GLN A 69 8.38 -7.51 -16.26
N VAL A 70 8.62 -7.01 -15.03
CA VAL A 70 9.78 -7.34 -14.23
C VAL A 70 9.53 -7.06 -12.75
N LEU A 71 10.09 -7.92 -11.88
CA LEU A 71 10.32 -7.64 -10.47
C LEU A 71 11.78 -7.20 -10.28
N ILE A 72 12.02 -6.01 -9.77
CA ILE A 72 13.35 -5.57 -9.31
C ILE A 72 13.42 -5.72 -7.81
N TYR A 73 14.47 -6.34 -7.31
CA TYR A 73 14.68 -6.52 -5.87
C TYR A 73 16.12 -6.21 -5.47
N ASN A 74 16.31 -5.77 -4.21
CA ASN A 74 17.59 -5.24 -3.74
C ASN A 74 18.24 -6.03 -2.61
N ASN A 75 17.62 -7.10 -2.15
CA ASN A 75 18.17 -8.01 -1.15
C ASN A 75 18.12 -9.44 -1.70
N PRO A 76 19.25 -10.19 -1.71
CA PRO A 76 19.26 -11.59 -2.11
C PRO A 76 18.36 -12.44 -1.20
N GLY A 77 17.76 -13.49 -1.76
CA GLY A 77 17.02 -14.50 -0.99
C GLY A 77 15.65 -14.07 -0.45
N ILE A 78 15.08 -12.98 -0.94
CA ILE A 78 13.75 -12.52 -0.50
C ILE A 78 12.62 -13.38 -1.08
N LYS A 79 11.51 -13.49 -0.34
CA LYS A 79 10.35 -14.30 -0.73
C LYS A 79 9.65 -13.78 -2.00
N ALA A 80 9.79 -12.51 -2.32
CA ALA A 80 9.21 -11.93 -3.53
C ALA A 80 9.70 -12.62 -4.82
N VAL A 81 10.93 -13.15 -4.85
CA VAL A 81 11.50 -13.86 -6.01
C VAL A 81 10.71 -15.13 -6.31
N ALA A 82 10.45 -15.97 -5.30
CA ALA A 82 9.65 -17.18 -5.49
C ALA A 82 8.22 -16.89 -5.95
N ARG A 83 7.66 -15.74 -5.55
CA ARG A 83 6.36 -15.28 -6.06
C ARG A 83 6.43 -14.88 -7.52
N ALA A 84 7.47 -14.13 -7.92
CA ALA A 84 7.68 -13.76 -9.32
C ALA A 84 7.83 -15.00 -10.21
N GLU A 85 8.62 -15.98 -9.77
CA GLU A 85 8.79 -17.26 -10.46
C GLU A 85 7.46 -18.01 -10.65
N LYS A 86 6.65 -18.12 -9.59
CA LYS A 86 5.30 -18.72 -9.64
C LYS A 86 4.41 -18.10 -10.72
N TRP A 87 4.54 -16.78 -10.94
CA TRP A 87 3.75 -16.03 -11.91
C TRP A 87 4.45 -15.88 -13.28
N GLY A 88 5.61 -16.50 -13.48
CA GLY A 88 6.38 -16.41 -14.72
C GLY A 88 6.94 -15.01 -14.99
N VAL A 89 7.13 -14.19 -13.95
CA VAL A 89 7.64 -12.82 -14.04
C VAL A 89 9.15 -12.83 -13.87
N PRO A 90 9.94 -12.25 -14.80
CA PRO A 90 11.38 -12.08 -14.64
C PRO A 90 11.72 -11.32 -13.36
N ALA A 91 12.74 -11.78 -12.61
CA ALA A 91 13.21 -11.12 -11.40
C ALA A 91 14.68 -10.72 -11.53
N VAL A 92 14.99 -9.44 -11.31
CA VAL A 92 16.34 -8.88 -11.45
C VAL A 92 16.83 -8.38 -10.09
N LEU A 93 17.97 -8.92 -9.64
CA LEU A 93 18.65 -8.46 -8.44
C LEU A 93 19.52 -7.23 -8.77
N LEU A 94 19.21 -6.11 -8.15
CA LEU A 94 20.07 -4.95 -8.09
C LEU A 94 20.44 -4.72 -6.62
N ASN A 95 21.46 -5.45 -6.16
CA ASN A 95 21.85 -5.42 -4.75
C ASN A 95 22.39 -4.03 -4.38
N HIS A 96 21.65 -3.31 -3.57
CA HIS A 96 21.97 -1.93 -3.20
C HIS A 96 23.35 -1.76 -2.53
N ARG A 97 23.97 -2.85 -2.03
CA ARG A 97 25.30 -2.83 -1.41
C ARG A 97 26.42 -2.75 -2.43
N ASP A 98 26.13 -3.06 -3.70
CA ASP A 98 27.11 -3.03 -4.80
C ASP A 98 27.27 -1.61 -5.38
N TYR A 99 26.41 -0.66 -4.97
CA TYR A 99 26.39 0.71 -5.45
C TYR A 99 26.89 1.67 -4.36
N LYS A 100 27.85 2.53 -4.69
CA LYS A 100 28.38 3.53 -3.74
C LYS A 100 27.40 4.68 -3.48
N ARG A 101 26.64 5.06 -4.51
CA ARG A 101 25.67 6.15 -4.47
C ARG A 101 24.29 5.62 -4.80
N ARG A 102 23.26 6.28 -4.25
CA ARG A 102 21.85 5.93 -4.57
C ARG A 102 21.51 6.19 -6.03
N GLU A 103 22.08 7.25 -6.60
CA GLU A 103 21.91 7.63 -8.01
C GLU A 103 22.43 6.56 -8.96
N ASP A 104 23.50 5.86 -8.60
CA ASP A 104 24.06 4.78 -9.42
C ASP A 104 23.12 3.56 -9.43
N LEU A 105 22.53 3.22 -8.28
CA LEU A 105 21.48 2.20 -8.18
C LEU A 105 20.25 2.61 -8.98
N ASP A 106 19.77 3.83 -8.83
CA ASP A 106 18.58 4.31 -9.53
C ASP A 106 18.80 4.34 -11.04
N SER A 107 20.01 4.67 -11.51
CA SER A 107 20.37 4.58 -12.94
C SER A 107 20.28 3.15 -13.45
N ALA A 108 20.78 2.16 -12.69
CA ALA A 108 20.66 0.75 -13.05
C ALA A 108 19.20 0.26 -13.03
N ILE A 109 18.38 0.76 -12.10
CA ILE A 109 16.93 0.51 -12.06
C ILE A 109 16.28 1.07 -13.33
N VAL A 110 16.56 2.31 -13.69
CA VAL A 110 16.00 2.96 -14.90
C VAL A 110 16.36 2.18 -16.16
N GLU A 111 17.63 1.78 -16.31
CA GLU A 111 18.08 0.98 -17.44
C GLU A 111 17.33 -0.36 -17.52
N THR A 112 17.24 -1.08 -16.40
CA THR A 112 16.49 -2.34 -16.32
C THR A 112 15.01 -2.14 -16.70
N LEU A 113 14.35 -1.13 -16.15
CA LEU A 113 12.94 -0.85 -16.46
C LEU A 113 12.72 -0.53 -17.94
N ARG A 114 13.65 0.18 -18.58
CA ARG A 114 13.61 0.45 -20.03
C ARG A 114 13.79 -0.80 -20.88
N GLN A 115 14.72 -1.69 -20.50
CA GLN A 115 14.93 -2.98 -21.18
C GLN A 115 13.67 -3.85 -21.17
N TYR A 116 12.88 -3.79 -20.10
CA TYR A 116 11.62 -4.49 -19.96
C TYR A 116 10.40 -3.67 -20.43
N GLU A 117 10.61 -2.55 -21.11
CA GLU A 117 9.55 -1.68 -21.66
C GLU A 117 8.52 -1.22 -20.62
N VAL A 118 8.91 -1.11 -19.37
CA VAL A 118 8.02 -0.67 -18.28
C VAL A 118 7.52 0.76 -18.54
N LYS A 119 6.23 0.97 -18.28
CA LYS A 119 5.57 2.29 -18.40
C LYS A 119 5.19 2.86 -17.05
N TRP A 120 4.86 2.01 -16.09
CA TRP A 120 4.49 2.38 -14.73
C TRP A 120 5.32 1.59 -13.71
N LEU A 121 5.82 2.26 -12.70
CA LEU A 121 6.60 1.65 -11.64
C LEU A 121 5.78 1.59 -10.35
N VAL A 122 5.76 0.43 -9.70
CA VAL A 122 5.10 0.23 -8.40
C VAL A 122 6.13 -0.15 -7.35
N MET A 123 6.29 0.69 -6.36
CA MET A 123 7.10 0.42 -5.16
C MET A 123 6.25 -0.36 -4.15
N ALA A 124 6.34 -1.68 -4.22
CA ALA A 124 5.54 -2.62 -3.43
C ALA A 124 6.34 -3.15 -2.22
N GLY A 125 6.61 -2.30 -1.25
CA GLY A 125 7.50 -2.61 -0.12
C GLY A 125 8.98 -2.43 -0.46
N TRP A 126 9.30 -1.41 -1.22
CA TRP A 126 10.68 -0.97 -1.47
C TRP A 126 11.19 -0.13 -0.30
N MET A 127 12.25 -0.58 0.36
CA MET A 127 12.73 -0.01 1.62
C MET A 127 13.92 0.95 1.44
N ARG A 128 14.00 1.65 0.31
CA ARG A 128 15.03 2.65 0.05
C ARG A 128 14.42 3.91 -0.54
N VAL A 129 15.01 5.04 -0.15
CA VAL A 129 14.66 6.35 -0.75
C VAL A 129 15.22 6.38 -2.17
N VAL A 130 14.36 6.65 -3.13
CA VAL A 130 14.72 6.87 -4.54
C VAL A 130 15.16 8.32 -4.74
N THR A 131 15.94 8.57 -5.80
CA THR A 131 16.46 9.89 -6.13
C THR A 131 15.72 10.51 -7.32
N SER A 132 16.05 11.75 -7.65
CA SER A 132 15.52 12.42 -8.85
C SER A 132 15.82 11.63 -10.12
N VAL A 133 16.92 10.87 -10.18
CA VAL A 133 17.27 10.04 -11.35
C VAL A 133 16.13 9.09 -11.72
N LEU A 134 15.56 8.41 -10.73
CA LEU A 134 14.44 7.50 -11.00
C LEU A 134 13.12 8.28 -11.20
N ILE A 135 12.87 9.30 -10.37
CA ILE A 135 11.64 10.10 -10.42
C ILE A 135 11.49 10.81 -11.76
N ASP A 136 12.56 11.44 -12.26
CA ASP A 136 12.55 12.18 -13.52
C ASP A 136 12.50 11.26 -14.75
N ALA A 137 12.93 9.99 -14.60
CA ALA A 137 12.81 8.99 -15.67
C ALA A 137 11.36 8.47 -15.84
N PHE A 138 10.53 8.55 -14.79
CA PHE A 138 9.13 8.11 -14.78
C PHE A 138 8.22 9.18 -14.17
N PRO A 139 8.15 10.39 -14.73
CA PRO A 139 7.37 11.49 -14.15
C PRO A 139 5.90 11.11 -14.05
N ASP A 140 5.32 11.30 -12.86
CA ASP A 140 3.93 10.96 -12.53
C ASP A 140 3.52 9.49 -12.76
N ARG A 141 4.49 8.57 -12.88
CA ARG A 141 4.28 7.14 -13.17
C ARG A 141 4.93 6.21 -12.15
N ILE A 142 5.26 6.72 -10.97
CA ILE A 142 5.75 5.92 -9.85
C ILE A 142 4.72 5.94 -8.74
N ILE A 143 4.21 4.76 -8.40
CA ILE A 143 3.23 4.54 -7.34
C ILE A 143 3.94 3.91 -6.14
N ASN A 144 3.65 4.40 -4.94
CA ASN A 144 4.10 3.78 -3.69
C ASN A 144 2.90 3.44 -2.80
N ILE A 145 3.05 2.37 -2.01
CA ILE A 145 2.13 2.05 -0.92
C ILE A 145 2.83 2.20 0.41
N HIS A 146 2.20 2.93 1.33
CA HIS A 146 2.75 3.25 2.65
C HIS A 146 1.77 2.82 3.75
N PRO A 147 2.23 2.11 4.81
CA PRO A 147 1.36 1.54 5.84
C PRO A 147 0.95 2.57 6.91
N SER A 148 0.51 3.74 6.50
CA SER A 148 -0.14 4.74 7.35
C SER A 148 -1.17 5.57 6.59
N LEU A 149 -1.99 6.31 7.31
CA LEU A 149 -2.87 7.33 6.75
C LEU A 149 -2.08 8.63 6.58
N LEU A 150 -1.40 8.80 5.44
CA LEU A 150 -0.66 10.01 5.15
C LEU A 150 -1.56 11.26 5.24
N PRO A 151 -1.07 12.39 5.73
CA PRO A 151 0.36 12.73 5.95
C PRO A 151 0.94 12.26 7.30
N SER A 152 0.21 11.48 8.10
CA SER A 152 0.69 10.98 9.39
C SER A 152 1.67 9.83 9.22
N PHE A 153 2.65 9.74 10.12
CA PHE A 153 3.59 8.61 10.25
C PHE A 153 4.35 8.29 8.96
N LYS A 154 4.94 9.31 8.35
CA LYS A 154 5.84 9.17 7.19
C LYS A 154 7.11 8.37 7.53
N GLY A 155 7.73 7.79 6.52
CA GLY A 155 9.02 7.11 6.61
C GLY A 155 8.95 5.71 7.21
N VAL A 156 10.01 5.31 7.91
CA VAL A 156 10.17 3.94 8.40
C VAL A 156 9.36 3.67 9.66
N ARG A 157 8.96 2.39 9.86
CA ARG A 157 8.25 1.92 11.06
C ARG A 157 6.95 2.69 11.34
N ALA A 158 6.18 2.98 10.29
CA ALA A 158 4.94 3.75 10.41
C ALA A 158 3.90 3.09 11.34
N VAL A 159 3.84 1.76 11.37
CA VAL A 159 2.93 1.00 12.23
C VAL A 159 3.32 1.15 13.70
N GLU A 160 4.60 1.05 14.03
CA GLU A 160 5.11 1.28 15.38
C GLU A 160 4.90 2.73 15.82
N GLN A 161 5.07 3.70 14.90
CA GLN A 161 4.79 5.10 15.18
C GLN A 161 3.30 5.30 15.53
N ALA A 162 2.39 4.68 14.78
CA ALA A 162 0.95 4.76 15.02
C ALA A 162 0.56 4.18 16.39
N LEU A 163 1.12 3.01 16.75
CA LEU A 163 0.90 2.40 18.06
C LEU A 163 1.45 3.27 19.20
N ALA A 164 2.67 3.80 19.06
CA ALA A 164 3.30 4.67 20.05
C ALA A 164 2.54 5.99 20.23
N ALA A 165 1.93 6.52 19.18
CA ALA A 165 1.07 7.71 19.23
C ALA A 165 -0.31 7.44 19.86
N GLY A 166 -0.69 6.18 20.08
CA GLY A 166 -1.96 5.80 20.68
C GLY A 166 -3.19 6.12 19.84
N VAL A 167 -3.04 6.25 18.52
CA VAL A 167 -4.17 6.52 17.61
C VAL A 167 -5.16 5.34 17.63
N LYS A 168 -6.43 5.62 17.34
CA LYS A 168 -7.49 4.60 17.33
C LYS A 168 -7.79 4.11 15.91
N ILE A 169 -7.33 4.85 14.91
CA ILE A 169 -7.46 4.53 13.49
C ILE A 169 -6.08 4.62 12.86
N ALA A 170 -5.68 3.55 12.18
CA ALA A 170 -4.51 3.47 11.31
C ALA A 170 -4.95 3.11 9.89
N GLY A 171 -4.02 2.73 9.03
CA GLY A 171 -4.37 2.32 7.67
C GLY A 171 -3.19 2.36 6.72
N CYS A 172 -3.49 2.46 5.43
CA CYS A 172 -2.51 2.56 4.37
C CYS A 172 -2.90 3.60 3.33
N THR A 173 -1.90 4.08 2.61
CA THR A 173 -2.03 5.09 1.57
C THR A 173 -1.30 4.64 0.32
N VAL A 174 -1.98 4.67 -0.82
CA VAL A 174 -1.35 4.60 -2.14
C VAL A 174 -1.23 6.02 -2.69
N HIS A 175 -0.04 6.40 -3.12
CA HIS A 175 0.26 7.75 -3.60
C HIS A 175 1.27 7.74 -4.75
N LEU A 176 1.32 8.82 -5.52
CA LEU A 176 2.40 9.06 -6.48
C LEU A 176 3.67 9.46 -5.74
N VAL A 177 4.81 9.03 -6.26
CA VAL A 177 6.12 9.36 -5.66
C VAL A 177 6.56 10.75 -6.07
N ARG A 178 7.13 11.49 -5.09
CA ARG A 178 7.76 12.80 -5.24
C ARG A 178 9.12 12.79 -4.55
N PRO A 179 9.99 13.80 -4.79
CA PRO A 179 11.32 13.86 -4.16
C PRO A 179 11.28 13.82 -2.64
N GLU A 180 10.30 14.46 -2.02
CA GLU A 180 10.08 14.37 -0.58
C GLU A 180 9.41 13.05 -0.23
N VAL A 181 9.91 12.35 0.80
CA VAL A 181 9.41 11.04 1.23
C VAL A 181 7.95 11.13 1.65
N ASP A 182 7.13 10.23 1.12
CA ASP A 182 5.70 10.05 1.45
C ASP A 182 4.90 11.36 1.39
N SER A 183 5.14 12.19 0.37
CA SER A 183 4.53 13.52 0.23
C SER A 183 3.73 13.72 -1.06
N GLY A 184 3.77 12.77 -1.98
CA GLY A 184 3.11 12.90 -3.28
C GLY A 184 1.58 12.83 -3.21
N PRO A 185 0.90 13.14 -4.33
CA PRO A 185 -0.55 13.08 -4.44
C PRO A 185 -1.11 11.72 -4.02
N ILE A 186 -2.08 11.75 -3.12
CA ILE A 186 -2.77 10.56 -2.63
C ILE A 186 -3.75 10.07 -3.69
N LEU A 187 -3.69 8.78 -4.02
CA LEU A 187 -4.62 8.12 -4.94
C LEU A 187 -5.77 7.46 -4.18
N ILE A 188 -5.45 6.57 -3.23
CA ILE A 188 -6.44 5.86 -2.40
C ILE A 188 -5.90 5.69 -0.99
N GLN A 189 -6.80 5.76 -0.01
CA GLN A 189 -6.52 5.41 1.38
C GLN A 189 -7.52 4.39 1.89
N ALA A 190 -7.07 3.53 2.83
CA ALA A 190 -7.95 2.64 3.57
C ALA A 190 -7.62 2.67 5.04
N ALA A 191 -8.65 2.80 5.86
CA ALA A 191 -8.52 2.86 7.32
C ALA A 191 -8.80 1.51 7.96
N VAL A 192 -8.14 1.25 9.08
CA VAL A 192 -8.37 0.09 9.95
C VAL A 192 -8.41 0.53 11.42
N PRO A 193 -9.18 -0.12 12.30
CA PRO A 193 -9.12 0.15 13.73
C PRO A 193 -7.80 -0.33 14.32
N VAL A 194 -7.31 0.38 15.34
CA VAL A 194 -6.26 -0.08 16.24
C VAL A 194 -6.93 -0.66 17.48
N LEU A 195 -6.69 -1.94 17.73
CA LEU A 195 -7.29 -2.66 18.86
C LEU A 195 -6.43 -2.50 20.13
N PRO A 196 -7.02 -2.65 21.33
CA PRO A 196 -6.29 -2.46 22.60
C PRO A 196 -5.03 -3.31 22.75
N ASP A 197 -5.07 -4.55 22.23
CA ASP A 197 -3.98 -5.54 22.39
C ASP A 197 -3.14 -5.68 21.10
N ASP A 198 -3.18 -4.69 20.20
CA ASP A 198 -2.40 -4.76 18.97
C ASP A 198 -0.90 -4.68 19.25
N THR A 199 -0.19 -5.61 18.63
CA THR A 199 1.25 -5.53 18.40
C THR A 199 1.53 -4.94 17.02
N PRO A 200 2.77 -4.52 16.72
CA PRO A 200 3.13 -4.12 15.36
C PRO A 200 2.75 -5.16 14.30
N GLU A 201 2.92 -6.45 14.61
CA GLU A 201 2.63 -7.55 13.69
C GLU A 201 1.13 -7.70 13.43
N THR A 202 0.28 -7.61 14.46
CA THR A 202 -1.18 -7.78 14.32
C THR A 202 -1.80 -6.59 13.58
N LEU A 203 -1.36 -5.37 13.89
CA LEU A 203 -1.80 -4.17 13.19
C LEU A 203 -1.30 -4.18 11.74
N GLN A 204 -0.03 -4.53 11.51
CA GLN A 204 0.54 -4.64 10.16
C GLN A 204 -0.24 -5.67 9.32
N ALA A 205 -0.58 -6.83 9.87
CA ALA A 205 -1.35 -7.85 9.16
C ALA A 205 -2.74 -7.31 8.75
N ARG A 206 -3.41 -6.55 9.63
CA ARG A 206 -4.71 -5.92 9.34
C ARG A 206 -4.58 -4.84 8.27
N ILE A 207 -3.53 -4.02 8.30
CA ILE A 207 -3.23 -3.02 7.28
C ILE A 207 -2.96 -3.69 5.94
N GLN A 208 -2.18 -4.78 5.89
CA GLN A 208 -1.86 -5.50 4.67
C GLN A 208 -3.09 -6.02 3.91
N VAL A 209 -4.14 -6.44 4.63
CA VAL A 209 -5.40 -6.81 3.96
C VAL A 209 -5.96 -5.65 3.13
N GLN A 210 -5.86 -4.44 3.64
CA GLN A 210 -6.30 -3.25 2.93
C GLN A 210 -5.32 -2.85 1.81
N GLU A 211 -4.01 -2.97 2.04
CA GLU A 211 -3.00 -2.73 1.00
C GLU A 211 -3.26 -3.60 -0.23
N HIS A 212 -3.49 -4.90 -0.04
CA HIS A 212 -3.77 -5.84 -1.12
C HIS A 212 -5.03 -5.49 -1.90
N ARG A 213 -6.02 -4.87 -1.26
CA ARG A 213 -7.27 -4.44 -1.88
C ARG A 213 -7.11 -3.15 -2.67
N ILE A 214 -6.49 -2.12 -2.07
CA ILE A 214 -6.48 -0.77 -2.67
C ILE A 214 -5.34 -0.57 -3.68
N LEU A 215 -4.24 -1.33 -3.60
CA LEU A 215 -3.11 -1.13 -4.52
C LEU A 215 -3.45 -1.42 -5.98
N PRO A 216 -4.10 -2.56 -6.34
CA PRO A 216 -4.55 -2.78 -7.72
C PRO A 216 -5.54 -1.70 -8.20
N GLN A 217 -6.46 -1.26 -7.33
CA GLN A 217 -7.42 -0.21 -7.65
C GLN A 217 -6.73 1.13 -7.94
N ALA A 218 -5.72 1.49 -7.14
CA ALA A 218 -4.96 2.72 -7.33
C ALA A 218 -4.12 2.70 -8.61
N ILE A 219 -3.56 1.54 -9.00
CA ILE A 219 -2.88 1.38 -10.28
C ILE A 219 -3.85 1.62 -11.45
N ALA A 220 -5.04 1.05 -11.39
CA ALA A 220 -6.07 1.26 -12.40
C ALA A 220 -6.51 2.73 -12.48
N LEU A 221 -6.66 3.41 -11.34
CA LEU A 221 -7.05 4.82 -11.26
C LEU A 221 -5.97 5.75 -11.84
N ALA A 222 -4.70 5.50 -11.53
CA ALA A 222 -3.58 6.36 -11.97
C ALA A 222 -3.34 6.31 -13.49
N ALA A 223 -3.82 5.29 -14.17
CA ALA A 223 -3.62 5.07 -15.59
C ALA A 223 -4.77 5.60 -16.48
N GLN A 224 -5.79 6.20 -15.88
CA GLN A 224 -6.89 6.86 -16.59
C GLN A 224 -6.49 8.28 -17.00
#